data_9b10a3d5a5bb522e479ea86f0f98587a
#
_entry.id   9b10a3d5a5bb522e479ea86f0f98587a
#
_cell.length_a   1.000
_cell.length_b   1.000
_cell.length_c   1.000
_cell.angle_alpha   90.00
_cell.angle_beta   90.00
_cell.angle_gamma   90.00
#
_symmetry.space_group_name_H-M   'P 1'
#
loop_
_entity.id
_entity.type
_entity.pdbx_description
1 polymer ?
#
loop_
_entity_poly.entity_id
_entity_poly.type
_entity_poly.pdbx_seq_one_letter_code
_entity_poly.pdbx_strand_id
1 'polypeptide(L)'
;MAKGYWITFYRSVSNPLALAEYGKLATPAIEAGGGRFLARGIAAKAYEGGLKERVVVIEFDSVEKAISTIESPEYRAAQKLLEDAVDREVRIVAGV
;
A
#
# COMPACT_ATOMS: atom_id res chain seq x y z
N MET A 1 14.75 -14.30 -10.66
CA MET A 1 14.49 -13.80 -9.29
C MET A 1 13.05 -13.36 -9.20
N ALA A 2 12.41 -13.71 -8.12
CA ALA A 2 11.01 -13.34 -7.93
C ALA A 2 10.88 -11.86 -7.59
N LYS A 3 9.87 -11.22 -8.17
CA LYS A 3 9.49 -9.88 -7.78
C LYS A 3 8.81 -9.90 -6.42
N GLY A 4 8.68 -8.76 -5.78
CA GLY A 4 7.94 -8.61 -4.54
C GLY A 4 6.69 -7.77 -4.77
N TYR A 5 5.60 -8.15 -4.14
CA TYR A 5 4.35 -7.40 -4.25
C TYR A 5 3.90 -6.95 -2.88
N TRP A 6 3.65 -5.66 -2.76
CA TRP A 6 3.09 -5.03 -1.59
C TRP A 6 1.62 -4.80 -1.89
N ILE A 7 0.75 -5.51 -1.17
CA ILE A 7 -0.69 -5.44 -1.41
C ILE A 7 -1.35 -4.90 -0.15
N THR A 8 -2.15 -3.85 -0.32
CA THR A 8 -2.88 -3.21 0.78
C THR A 8 -4.37 -3.41 0.57
N PHE A 9 -5.04 -3.90 1.60
CA PHE A 9 -6.49 -4.07 1.62
C PHE A 9 -7.08 -3.15 2.67
N TYR A 10 -7.93 -2.22 2.26
CA TYR A 10 -8.62 -1.33 3.18
C TYR A 10 -9.95 -1.94 3.62
N ARG A 11 -10.24 -1.85 4.91
CA ARG A 11 -11.54 -2.23 5.45
C ARG A 11 -12.43 -1.02 5.66
N SER A 12 -11.85 0.11 6.06
CA SER A 12 -12.57 1.36 6.22
C SER A 12 -11.62 2.55 6.15
N VAL A 13 -12.18 3.71 5.79
CA VAL A 13 -11.45 4.98 5.79
C VAL A 13 -12.32 5.97 6.56
N SER A 14 -11.88 6.36 7.76
CA SER A 14 -12.63 7.29 8.59
C SER A 14 -12.26 8.74 8.33
N ASN A 15 -11.08 8.98 7.73
CA ASN A 15 -10.64 10.34 7.42
C ASN A 15 -10.03 10.39 6.01
N PRO A 16 -10.86 10.66 4.98
CA PRO A 16 -10.38 10.71 3.60
C PRO A 16 -9.33 11.81 3.35
N LEU A 17 -9.37 12.90 4.10
CA LEU A 17 -8.37 13.96 3.94
C LEU A 17 -6.99 13.49 4.38
N ALA A 18 -6.92 12.75 5.50
CA ALA A 18 -5.66 12.17 5.96
C ALA A 18 -5.12 11.17 4.93
N LEU A 19 -5.98 10.37 4.32
CA LEU A 19 -5.58 9.45 3.27
C LEU A 19 -4.99 10.18 2.07
N ALA A 20 -5.60 11.31 1.66
CA ALA A 20 -5.07 12.13 0.57
C ALA A 20 -3.69 12.71 0.90
N GLU A 21 -3.53 13.22 2.11
CA GLU A 21 -2.22 13.74 2.55
C GLU A 21 -1.16 12.63 2.63
N TYR A 22 -1.56 11.46 3.14
CA TYR A 22 -0.69 10.29 3.13
C TYR A 22 -0.20 9.97 1.71
N GLY A 23 -1.10 9.98 0.72
CA GLY A 23 -0.74 9.66 -0.66
C GLY A 23 0.29 10.60 -1.25
N LYS A 24 0.26 11.88 -0.87
CA LYS A 24 1.24 12.85 -1.33
C LYS A 24 2.65 12.54 -0.85
N LEU A 25 2.80 11.96 0.33
CA LEU A 25 4.10 11.57 0.87
C LEU A 25 4.47 10.13 0.51
N ALA A 26 3.49 9.22 0.54
CA ALA A 26 3.73 7.80 0.33
C ALA A 26 4.10 7.48 -1.12
N THR A 27 3.44 8.11 -2.09
CA THR A 27 3.69 7.82 -3.50
C THR A 27 5.14 8.08 -3.88
N PRO A 28 5.73 9.26 -3.60
CA PRO A 28 7.14 9.45 -3.93
C PRO A 28 8.09 8.55 -3.11
N ALA A 29 7.76 8.24 -1.85
CA ALA A 29 8.58 7.35 -1.04
C ALA A 29 8.60 5.93 -1.61
N ILE A 30 7.46 5.43 -2.06
CA ILE A 30 7.33 4.11 -2.66
C ILE A 30 8.07 4.06 -3.99
N GLU A 31 7.92 5.08 -4.83
CA GLU A 31 8.61 5.13 -6.12
C GLU A 31 10.12 5.26 -5.95
N ALA A 32 10.58 6.02 -4.97
CA ALA A 32 12.00 6.14 -4.66
C ALA A 32 12.58 4.80 -4.22
N GLY A 33 11.80 3.94 -3.58
CA GLY A 33 12.21 2.58 -3.20
C GLY A 33 12.16 1.57 -4.35
N GLY A 34 11.73 2.00 -5.54
CA GLY A 34 11.64 1.15 -6.71
C GLY A 34 10.26 0.53 -6.93
N GLY A 35 9.24 1.01 -6.23
CA GLY A 35 7.88 0.50 -6.38
C GLY A 35 7.18 1.03 -7.62
N ARG A 36 6.38 0.18 -8.23
CA ARG A 36 5.54 0.52 -9.38
C ARG A 36 4.10 0.18 -9.03
N PHE A 37 3.22 1.18 -9.07
CA PHE A 37 1.79 0.95 -8.80
C PHE A 37 1.17 0.21 -9.98
N LEU A 38 0.67 -1.00 -9.73
CA LEU A 38 -0.01 -1.80 -10.75
C LEU A 38 -1.52 -1.63 -10.71
N ALA A 39 -2.08 -1.42 -9.50
CA ALA A 39 -3.50 -1.19 -9.33
C ALA A 39 -3.70 -0.34 -8.07
N ARG A 40 -4.66 0.57 -8.11
CA ARG A 40 -4.98 1.42 -6.97
C ARG A 40 -6.40 1.96 -7.16
N GLY A 41 -7.33 1.50 -6.34
CA GLY A 41 -8.71 1.94 -6.44
C GLY A 41 -9.65 1.05 -5.67
N ILE A 42 -10.94 1.34 -5.78
CA ILE A 42 -11.99 0.56 -5.16
C ILE A 42 -12.12 -0.78 -5.92
N ALA A 43 -12.25 -1.88 -5.19
CA ALA A 43 -12.43 -3.18 -5.80
C ALA A 43 -13.67 -3.17 -6.71
N ALA A 44 -13.50 -3.63 -7.95
CA ALA A 44 -14.60 -3.68 -8.91
C ALA A 44 -15.67 -4.68 -8.49
N LYS A 45 -15.24 -5.76 -7.84
CA LYS A 45 -16.12 -6.82 -7.37
C LYS A 45 -15.44 -7.53 -6.20
N ALA A 46 -16.23 -8.07 -5.28
CA ALA A 46 -15.70 -8.81 -4.14
C ALA A 46 -16.45 -10.13 -4.01
N TYR A 47 -15.75 -11.16 -3.58
CA TYR A 47 -16.27 -12.51 -3.42
C TYR A 47 -15.93 -13.03 -2.02
N GLU A 48 -16.76 -13.89 -1.51
CA GLU A 48 -16.55 -14.59 -0.24
C GLU A 48 -16.32 -13.58 0.91
N GLY A 49 -15.17 -13.61 1.57
CA GLY A 49 -14.86 -12.67 2.65
C GLY A 49 -14.29 -11.35 2.19
N GLY A 50 -14.18 -11.11 0.88
CA GLY A 50 -13.63 -9.87 0.35
C GLY A 50 -14.57 -8.68 0.54
N LEU A 51 -14.00 -7.50 0.73
CA LEU A 51 -14.75 -6.25 0.84
C LEU A 51 -14.63 -5.46 -0.45
N LYS A 52 -15.71 -4.78 -0.84
CA LYS A 52 -15.71 -3.92 -2.02
C LYS A 52 -15.17 -2.54 -1.62
N GLU A 53 -13.95 -2.53 -1.12
CA GLU A 53 -13.25 -1.34 -0.64
C GLU A 53 -11.94 -1.15 -1.42
N ARG A 54 -11.15 -0.16 -1.01
CA ARG A 54 -9.92 0.21 -1.71
C ARG A 54 -8.86 -0.89 -1.61
N VAL A 55 -8.19 -1.17 -2.73
CA VAL A 55 -7.07 -2.09 -2.84
C VAL A 55 -5.93 -1.39 -3.56
N VAL A 56 -4.69 -1.64 -3.13
CA VAL A 56 -3.50 -1.11 -3.79
C VAL A 56 -2.53 -2.27 -4.02
N VAL A 57 -2.01 -2.38 -5.24
CA VAL A 57 -1.01 -3.40 -5.59
C VAL A 57 0.22 -2.70 -6.12
N ILE A 58 1.37 -2.95 -5.49
CA ILE A 58 2.64 -2.32 -5.85
C ILE A 58 3.66 -3.41 -6.11
N GLU A 59 4.36 -3.30 -7.24
CA GLU A 59 5.41 -4.25 -7.61
C GLU A 59 6.78 -3.68 -7.33
N PHE A 60 7.66 -4.50 -6.74
CA PHE A 60 9.08 -4.20 -6.54
C PHE A 60 9.92 -5.29 -7.21
N ASP A 61 11.18 -4.99 -7.48
CA ASP A 61 12.08 -5.98 -8.09
C ASP A 61 12.33 -7.18 -7.19
N SER A 62 12.16 -7.03 -5.88
CA SER A 62 12.32 -8.11 -4.91
C SER A 62 11.48 -7.87 -3.67
N VAL A 63 11.26 -8.92 -2.89
CA VAL A 63 10.62 -8.83 -1.58
C VAL A 63 11.43 -7.93 -0.65
N GLU A 64 12.76 -8.04 -0.69
CA GLU A 64 13.66 -7.26 0.16
C GLU A 64 13.50 -5.76 -0.11
N LYS A 65 13.35 -5.35 -1.37
CA LYS A 65 13.13 -3.94 -1.71
C LYS A 65 11.78 -3.44 -1.21
N ALA A 66 10.74 -4.26 -1.29
CA ALA A 66 9.42 -3.90 -0.76
C ALA A 66 9.51 -3.69 0.76
N ILE A 67 10.17 -4.60 1.46
CA ILE A 67 10.32 -4.52 2.92
C ILE A 67 11.14 -3.28 3.31
N SER A 68 12.27 -3.06 2.65
CA SER A 68 13.12 -1.90 2.98
C SER A 68 12.39 -0.57 2.73
N THR A 69 11.50 -0.54 1.75
CA THR A 69 10.72 0.66 1.45
C THR A 69 9.68 0.93 2.52
N ILE A 70 8.92 -0.09 2.93
CA ILE A 70 7.89 0.09 3.97
C ILE A 70 8.51 0.44 5.33
N GLU A 71 9.76 0.02 5.54
CA GLU A 71 10.49 0.31 6.78
C GLU A 71 11.35 1.58 6.68
N SER A 72 11.36 2.25 5.54
CA SER A 72 12.15 3.47 5.35
C SER A 72 11.60 4.64 6.17
N PRO A 73 12.47 5.59 6.57
CA PRO A 73 12.02 6.79 7.28
C PRO A 73 11.00 7.60 6.49
N GLU A 74 11.16 7.67 5.17
CA GLU A 74 10.26 8.41 4.29
C GLU A 74 8.85 7.82 4.31
N TYR A 75 8.74 6.50 4.18
CA TYR A 75 7.44 5.86 4.22
C TYR A 75 6.84 5.92 5.64
N ARG A 76 7.65 5.73 6.68
CA ARG A 76 7.18 5.81 8.06
C ARG A 76 6.60 7.18 8.38
N ALA A 77 7.20 8.25 7.85
CA ALA A 77 6.66 9.60 8.02
C ALA A 77 5.27 9.73 7.37
N ALA A 78 5.09 9.14 6.19
CA ALA A 78 3.78 9.12 5.52
C ALA A 78 2.77 8.30 6.33
N GLN A 79 3.17 7.14 6.83
CA GLN A 79 2.31 6.21 7.56
C GLN A 79 1.71 6.85 8.82
N LYS A 80 2.45 7.73 9.47
CA LYS A 80 1.95 8.42 10.68
C LYS A 80 0.68 9.21 10.42
N LEU A 81 0.47 9.69 9.20
CA LEU A 81 -0.74 10.42 8.82
C LEU A 81 -1.99 9.54 8.85
N LEU A 82 -1.82 8.22 8.82
CA LEU A 82 -2.93 7.27 8.76
C LEU A 82 -3.29 6.64 10.11
N GLU A 83 -2.58 6.92 11.20
CA GLU A 83 -2.70 6.17 12.46
C GLU A 83 -4.14 5.90 12.89
N ASP A 84 -5.01 6.90 12.87
CA ASP A 84 -6.41 6.74 13.27
C ASP A 84 -7.38 6.99 12.12
N ALA A 85 -6.88 7.02 10.87
CA ALA A 85 -7.68 7.42 9.72
C ALA A 85 -8.22 6.25 8.91
N VAL A 86 -7.65 5.06 9.06
CA VAL A 86 -8.02 3.88 8.28
C VAL A 86 -7.94 2.62 9.11
N ASP A 87 -8.69 1.59 8.68
CA ASP A 87 -8.50 0.21 9.09
C ASP A 87 -8.10 -0.56 7.84
N ARG A 88 -6.87 -1.07 7.82
CA ARG A 88 -6.34 -1.76 6.65
C ARG A 88 -5.32 -2.81 7.05
N GLU A 89 -5.03 -3.73 6.13
CA GLU A 89 -3.91 -4.64 6.29
C GLU A 89 -2.99 -4.55 5.08
N VAL A 90 -1.71 -4.80 5.33
CA VAL A 90 -0.66 -4.77 4.31
C VAL A 90 0.03 -6.12 4.32
N ARG A 91 0.22 -6.70 3.14
CA ARG A 91 0.95 -7.96 2.98
C ARG A 91 1.98 -7.81 1.89
N ILE A 92 3.17 -8.40 2.12
CA ILE A 92 4.21 -8.47 1.09
C ILE A 92 4.41 -9.93 0.74
N VAL A 93 4.34 -10.25 -0.55
CA VAL A 93 4.42 -11.63 -1.03
C VAL A 93 5.34 -11.70 -2.24
N ALA A 94 6.06 -12.81 -2.37
CA ALA A 94 6.92 -13.04 -3.54
C ALA A 94 6.07 -13.39 -4.75
N GLY A 95 6.47 -12.89 -5.91
CA GLY A 95 5.88 -13.29 -7.17
C GLY A 95 6.28 -14.71 -7.56
N VAL A 96 5.53 -15.29 -8.46
CA VAL A 96 5.81 -16.64 -8.99
C VAL A 96 6.89 -16.65 -10.03
#